data_b001e4d781b9be9b95a944a7cf9dc4b5
#
_entry.id   b001e4d781b9be9b95a944a7cf9dc4b5
#
_cell.length_a   1.000
_cell.length_b   1.000
_cell.length_c   1.000
_cell.angle_alpha   90.00
_cell.angle_beta   90.00
_cell.angle_gamma   90.00
#
_symmetry.space_group_name_H-M   'P 1'
#
loop_
_entity.id
_entity.type
_entity.pdbx_description
1 polymer ?
#
loop_
_entity_poly.entity_id
_entity_poly.type
_entity_poly.pdbx_seq_one_letter_code
_entity_poly.pdbx_strand_id
1 'polypeptide(L)'
;MKIKALLTIAMIGLAVAGCSTGKGGSQASMAANATLRKVRPQELKNAVSLISDDWMLLAAGKEGDFNEMTISWGEMGELWGRPVMTVFVDTTRFTHKYMEREDYFTLCGFPPEHKDDLQYLGRHSGRDGNKLAATNLHAEFSELGNPYFAEASVVIECRKIYSNDFDSDKMTGGLEDFYVKRGSVHTVYVGEITNVWVKQ
;
A
#
# COMPACT_ATOMS: atom_id res chain seq x y z
N MET A 1 38.59 -46.40 10.96
CA MET A 1 39.62 -46.51 9.90
C MET A 1 39.38 -45.39 8.93
N LYS A 2 40.08 -44.29 9.12
CA LYS A 2 41.05 -43.60 8.22
C LYS A 2 40.48 -43.39 6.81
N ILE A 3 40.42 -42.23 6.19
CA ILE A 3 41.51 -41.23 5.92
C ILE A 3 40.87 -39.88 5.55
N LYS A 4 41.55 -38.81 6.00
CA LYS A 4 41.40 -37.41 5.58
C LYS A 4 41.98 -37.21 4.15
N ALA A 5 41.42 -36.26 3.38
CA ALA A 5 42.20 -35.54 2.39
C ALA A 5 41.75 -34.11 2.32
N LEU A 6 42.62 -33.22 2.73
CA LEU A 6 42.63 -31.77 2.48
C LEU A 6 43.21 -31.55 1.08
N LEU A 7 42.65 -30.71 0.28
CA LEU A 7 43.38 -30.08 -0.83
C LEU A 7 42.95 -28.58 -0.94
N THR A 8 43.92 -27.76 -0.57
CA THR A 8 43.99 -26.31 -0.84
C THR A 8 44.68 -26.11 -2.18
N ILE A 9 44.11 -25.35 -3.07
CA ILE A 9 44.86 -24.73 -4.19
C ILE A 9 44.38 -23.29 -4.44
N ALA A 10 45.38 -22.46 -4.62
CA ALA A 10 45.41 -21.03 -4.60
C ALA A 10 44.85 -20.30 -5.84
N MET A 11 44.67 -19.03 -5.63
CA MET A 11 44.44 -17.89 -6.52
C MET A 11 45.16 -17.94 -7.89
N ILE A 12 44.49 -17.40 -8.91
CA ILE A 12 45.09 -16.48 -9.89
C ILE A 12 44.01 -15.54 -10.40
N GLY A 13 44.23 -14.24 -10.24
CA GLY A 13 43.40 -13.19 -10.78
C GLY A 13 43.71 -12.97 -12.26
N LEU A 14 42.67 -12.55 -12.98
CA LEU A 14 42.86 -11.85 -14.26
C LEU A 14 41.81 -10.76 -14.40
N ALA A 15 42.26 -9.52 -14.34
CA ALA A 15 41.44 -8.36 -14.67
C ALA A 15 41.33 -8.26 -16.20
N VAL A 16 40.13 -8.18 -16.71
CA VAL A 16 39.85 -7.74 -18.09
C VAL A 16 38.86 -6.59 -18.03
N ALA A 17 39.41 -5.41 -18.35
CA ALA A 17 38.58 -4.23 -18.62
C ALA A 17 37.93 -4.42 -20.00
N GLY A 18 36.61 -4.48 -20.00
CA GLY A 18 35.77 -4.49 -21.19
C GLY A 18 34.76 -3.38 -21.13
N CYS A 19 35.06 -2.26 -21.78
CA CYS A 19 34.11 -1.17 -22.00
C CYS A 19 33.10 -1.62 -23.08
N SER A 20 31.81 -1.72 -22.75
CA SER A 20 30.75 -1.81 -23.75
C SER A 20 29.59 -0.91 -23.36
N THR A 21 29.40 0.10 -24.18
CA THR A 21 28.25 1.00 -24.18
C THR A 21 26.99 0.24 -24.59
N GLY A 22 26.07 0.01 -23.64
CA GLY A 22 24.76 -0.55 -23.87
C GLY A 22 23.71 0.35 -23.18
N LYS A 23 22.81 0.89 -23.97
CA LYS A 23 21.72 1.79 -23.58
C LYS A 23 20.92 1.20 -22.43
N GLY A 24 20.95 1.88 -21.28
CA GLY A 24 20.14 1.56 -20.11
C GLY A 24 18.69 1.95 -20.33
N GLY A 25 17.83 0.95 -20.35
CA GLY A 25 16.40 1.14 -20.10
C GLY A 25 16.21 1.45 -18.61
N SER A 26 15.39 2.41 -18.33
CA SER A 26 15.07 2.97 -17.01
C SER A 26 14.59 1.89 -16.02
N GLN A 27 15.47 1.41 -15.16
CA GLN A 27 15.15 0.75 -13.90
C GLN A 27 15.13 1.82 -12.80
N ALA A 28 14.17 2.70 -12.83
CA ALA A 28 14.11 3.75 -11.83
C ALA A 28 12.68 4.01 -11.41
N SER A 29 12.26 3.43 -10.26
CA SER A 29 11.31 4.14 -9.43
C SER A 29 11.29 3.71 -7.97
N MET A 30 11.55 2.47 -7.61
CA MET A 30 11.68 2.12 -6.17
C MET A 30 13.13 2.07 -5.68
N ALA A 31 14.12 2.00 -6.56
CA ALA A 31 15.54 2.09 -6.19
C ALA A 31 15.99 3.51 -5.81
N ALA A 32 15.24 4.54 -6.19
CA ALA A 32 15.58 5.94 -5.86
C ALA A 32 15.20 6.31 -4.41
N ASN A 33 14.31 5.56 -3.73
CA ASN A 33 13.98 5.74 -2.32
C ASN A 33 14.79 4.75 -1.46
N ALA A 34 16.10 5.01 -1.37
CA ALA A 34 17.06 4.19 -0.62
C ALA A 34 16.71 3.99 0.87
N THR A 35 15.59 4.60 1.33
CA THR A 35 15.13 4.55 2.72
C THR A 35 14.01 3.54 2.97
N LEU A 36 13.40 2.94 1.93
CA LEU A 36 12.37 1.92 2.11
C LEU A 36 12.98 0.51 2.08
N ARG A 37 12.74 -0.27 3.13
CA ARG A 37 13.14 -1.66 3.24
C ARG A 37 11.92 -2.58 3.11
N LYS A 38 11.98 -3.56 2.23
CA LYS A 38 10.96 -4.61 2.12
C LYS A 38 10.98 -5.51 3.35
N VAL A 39 9.81 -5.77 3.93
CA VAL A 39 9.61 -6.62 5.10
C VAL A 39 8.46 -7.61 4.88
N ARG A 40 8.36 -8.60 5.75
CA ARG A 40 7.18 -9.49 5.78
C ARG A 40 6.03 -8.79 6.50
N PRO A 41 4.76 -9.05 6.13
CA PRO A 41 3.59 -8.46 6.80
C PRO A 41 3.58 -8.64 8.32
N GLN A 42 4.07 -9.79 8.83
CA GLN A 42 4.15 -10.10 10.25
C GLN A 42 5.16 -9.23 11.03
N GLU A 43 6.00 -8.47 10.34
CA GLU A 43 6.94 -7.54 10.96
C GLU A 43 6.31 -6.16 11.25
N LEU A 44 5.12 -5.88 10.69
CA LEU A 44 4.34 -4.70 11.04
C LEU A 44 3.75 -4.85 12.44
N LYS A 45 4.02 -3.87 13.28
CA LYS A 45 3.55 -3.84 14.67
C LYS A 45 2.42 -2.83 14.82
N ASN A 46 1.55 -3.08 15.80
CA ASN A 46 0.53 -2.14 16.22
C ASN A 46 -0.41 -1.67 15.09
N ALA A 47 -0.96 -2.64 14.33
CA ALA A 47 -1.82 -2.36 13.18
C ALA A 47 -3.07 -1.55 13.54
N VAL A 48 -3.58 -1.66 14.77
CA VAL A 48 -4.77 -0.93 15.21
C VAL A 48 -4.47 0.57 15.25
N SER A 49 -3.42 1.02 15.97
CA SER A 49 -3.11 2.45 16.03
C SER A 49 -2.64 3.02 14.69
N LEU A 50 -1.94 2.23 13.88
CA LEU A 50 -1.55 2.64 12.53
C LEU A 50 -2.76 3.02 11.67
N ILE A 51 -3.91 2.36 11.87
CA ILE A 51 -5.13 2.62 11.11
C ILE A 51 -6.01 3.64 11.82
N SER A 52 -6.30 3.44 13.13
CA SER A 52 -7.29 4.24 13.86
C SER A 52 -6.77 5.62 14.27
N ASP A 53 -5.51 5.71 14.70
CA ASP A 53 -4.96 6.89 15.33
C ASP A 53 -4.06 7.67 14.35
N ASP A 54 -3.15 6.96 13.67
CA ASP A 54 -2.21 7.57 12.73
C ASP A 54 -2.89 7.85 11.37
N TRP A 55 -3.89 7.05 11.00
CA TRP A 55 -4.58 7.00 9.71
C TRP A 55 -3.67 6.51 8.59
N MET A 56 -4.29 6.01 7.53
CA MET A 56 -3.58 5.62 6.34
C MET A 56 -4.19 6.28 5.10
N LEU A 57 -3.38 6.44 4.07
CA LEU A 57 -3.83 6.87 2.75
C LEU A 57 -4.00 5.63 1.87
N LEU A 58 -5.25 5.34 1.50
CA LEU A 58 -5.62 4.32 0.52
C LEU A 58 -5.50 4.93 -0.87
N ALA A 59 -4.80 4.26 -1.78
CA ALA A 59 -4.73 4.68 -3.18
C ALA A 59 -4.95 3.50 -4.13
N ALA A 60 -5.61 3.78 -5.26
CA ALA A 60 -5.82 2.83 -6.34
C ALA A 60 -5.82 3.57 -7.70
N GLY A 61 -5.41 2.88 -8.74
CA GLY A 61 -5.24 3.40 -10.08
C GLY A 61 -3.86 3.14 -10.65
N LYS A 62 -3.52 3.86 -11.69
CA LYS A 62 -2.23 3.80 -12.38
C LYS A 62 -1.69 5.21 -12.61
N GLU A 63 -0.45 5.32 -13.05
CA GLU A 63 0.15 6.61 -13.38
C GLU A 63 -0.73 7.40 -14.35
N GLY A 64 -0.99 8.65 -14.02
CA GLY A 64 -1.86 9.55 -14.76
C GLY A 64 -3.37 9.38 -14.50
N ASP A 65 -3.82 8.29 -13.88
CA ASP A 65 -5.24 8.06 -13.53
C ASP A 65 -5.38 7.24 -12.24
N PHE A 66 -5.18 7.87 -11.12
CA PHE A 66 -5.36 7.29 -9.77
C PHE A 66 -6.12 8.25 -8.86
N ASN A 67 -6.56 7.74 -7.74
CA ASN A 67 -7.10 8.55 -6.67
C ASN A 67 -6.75 7.96 -5.31
N GLU A 68 -6.67 8.83 -4.30
CA GLU A 68 -6.37 8.50 -2.93
C GLU A 68 -7.48 8.98 -1.98
N MET A 69 -7.55 8.37 -0.79
CA MET A 69 -8.39 8.85 0.31
C MET A 69 -7.83 8.40 1.65
N THR A 70 -7.96 9.23 2.65
CA THR A 70 -7.62 8.87 4.02
C THR A 70 -8.65 7.91 4.58
N ILE A 71 -8.15 6.86 5.23
CA ILE A 71 -8.94 5.90 5.98
C ILE A 71 -8.50 5.87 7.44
N SER A 72 -9.45 5.59 8.34
CA SER A 72 -9.24 5.32 9.76
C SER A 72 -9.92 4.02 10.21
N TRP A 73 -10.45 3.27 9.29
CA TRP A 73 -11.09 1.95 9.49
C TRP A 73 -10.44 0.94 8.57
N GLY A 74 -10.10 -0.20 9.12
CA GLY A 74 -9.49 -1.31 8.40
C GLY A 74 -9.05 -2.40 9.35
N GLU A 75 -8.63 -3.51 8.80
CA GLU A 75 -8.17 -4.69 9.54
C GLU A 75 -6.92 -5.26 8.86
N MET A 76 -6.03 -5.81 9.65
CA MET A 76 -4.87 -6.54 9.17
C MET A 76 -4.81 -7.90 9.87
N GLY A 77 -4.69 -8.96 9.11
CA GLY A 77 -4.69 -10.29 9.68
C GLY A 77 -4.33 -11.38 8.68
N GLU A 78 -4.94 -12.54 8.85
CA GLU A 78 -4.74 -13.70 7.98
C GLU A 78 -6.11 -14.25 7.54
N LEU A 79 -6.25 -14.52 6.25
CA LEU A 79 -7.43 -15.15 5.66
C LEU A 79 -6.98 -16.14 4.57
N TRP A 80 -7.53 -17.37 4.60
CA TRP A 80 -7.21 -18.45 3.65
C TRP A 80 -5.71 -18.76 3.54
N GLY A 81 -4.98 -18.69 4.68
CA GLY A 81 -3.53 -18.92 4.73
C GLY A 81 -2.71 -17.81 4.06
N ARG A 82 -3.23 -16.58 3.99
CA ARG A 82 -2.59 -15.42 3.38
C ARG A 82 -2.66 -14.21 4.30
N PRO A 83 -1.57 -13.42 4.40
CA PRO A 83 -1.66 -12.13 5.06
C PRO A 83 -2.57 -11.19 4.27
N VAL A 84 -3.51 -10.57 4.94
CA VAL A 84 -4.51 -9.70 4.30
C VAL A 84 -4.63 -8.35 4.99
N MET A 85 -5.05 -7.37 4.19
CA MET A 85 -5.53 -6.08 4.63
C MET A 85 -6.97 -5.90 4.17
N THR A 86 -7.87 -5.58 5.09
CA THR A 86 -9.27 -5.27 4.80
C THR A 86 -9.50 -3.77 4.94
N VAL A 87 -10.13 -3.16 3.95
CA VAL A 87 -10.50 -1.74 3.95
C VAL A 87 -11.97 -1.57 3.63
N PHE A 88 -12.55 -0.47 4.14
CA PHE A 88 -13.97 -0.14 3.99
C PHE A 88 -14.09 1.19 3.26
N VAL A 89 -14.66 1.16 2.06
CA VAL A 89 -14.79 2.35 1.21
C VAL A 89 -16.27 2.64 0.98
N ASP A 90 -16.73 3.79 1.46
CA ASP A 90 -18.09 4.23 1.22
C ASP A 90 -18.35 4.40 -0.30
N THR A 91 -19.46 3.85 -0.79
CA THR A 91 -19.82 3.82 -2.21
C THR A 91 -19.93 5.22 -2.84
N THR A 92 -20.11 6.25 -2.02
CA THR A 92 -20.13 7.66 -2.48
C THR A 92 -18.75 8.26 -2.68
N ARG A 93 -17.68 7.63 -2.18
CA ARG A 93 -16.31 8.15 -2.32
C ARG A 93 -15.81 8.00 -3.76
N PHE A 94 -15.08 9.00 -4.24
CA PHE A 94 -14.53 8.97 -5.59
C PHE A 94 -13.51 7.84 -5.79
N THR A 95 -12.78 7.49 -4.74
CA THR A 95 -11.84 6.35 -4.73
C THR A 95 -12.54 5.01 -4.97
N HIS A 96 -13.85 4.90 -4.62
CA HIS A 96 -14.62 3.66 -4.81
C HIS A 96 -14.56 3.18 -6.27
N LYS A 97 -14.73 4.06 -7.26
CA LYS A 97 -14.65 3.67 -8.68
C LYS A 97 -13.29 3.08 -9.09
N TYR A 98 -12.20 3.54 -8.44
CA TYR A 98 -10.87 2.99 -8.69
C TYR A 98 -10.70 1.63 -8.02
N MET A 99 -11.22 1.50 -6.79
CA MET A 99 -11.23 0.21 -6.08
C MET A 99 -12.04 -0.87 -6.82
N GLU A 100 -13.12 -0.49 -7.50
CA GLU A 100 -13.89 -1.42 -8.33
C GLU A 100 -13.09 -1.84 -9.59
N ARG A 101 -12.44 -0.88 -10.24
CA ARG A 101 -11.75 -1.08 -11.52
C ARG A 101 -10.43 -1.85 -11.39
N GLU A 102 -9.66 -1.54 -10.37
CA GLU A 102 -8.28 -2.05 -10.24
C GLU A 102 -8.21 -3.37 -9.48
N ASP A 103 -7.27 -4.24 -9.86
CA ASP A 103 -6.97 -5.48 -9.15
C ASP A 103 -6.11 -5.25 -7.90
N TYR A 104 -5.43 -4.10 -7.82
CA TYR A 104 -4.51 -3.75 -6.74
C TYR A 104 -4.87 -2.41 -6.10
N PHE A 105 -4.50 -2.28 -4.85
CA PHE A 105 -4.51 -1.02 -4.12
C PHE A 105 -3.32 -0.95 -3.17
N THR A 106 -3.00 0.24 -2.70
CA THR A 106 -1.96 0.46 -1.71
C THR A 106 -2.50 1.18 -0.48
N LEU A 107 -1.80 0.99 0.63
CA LEU A 107 -2.01 1.69 1.89
C LEU A 107 -0.68 2.26 2.34
N CYS A 108 -0.66 3.58 2.56
CA CYS A 108 0.51 4.28 3.03
C CYS A 108 0.27 4.87 4.42
N GLY A 109 1.15 4.53 5.37
CA GLY A 109 1.22 5.19 6.67
C GLY A 109 2.34 6.23 6.66
N PHE A 110 2.18 7.30 7.44
CA PHE A 110 3.07 8.45 7.41
C PHE A 110 3.56 8.80 8.81
N PRO A 111 4.70 9.50 8.93
CA PRO A 111 5.06 10.15 10.17
C PRO A 111 4.08 11.28 10.53
N PRO A 112 4.01 11.67 11.83
CA PRO A 112 2.97 12.58 12.35
C PRO A 112 2.89 13.95 11.67
N GLU A 113 3.99 14.44 11.10
CA GLU A 113 4.05 15.74 10.38
C GLU A 113 3.14 15.82 9.16
N HIS A 114 2.72 14.68 8.61
CA HIS A 114 1.79 14.63 7.48
C HIS A 114 0.31 14.47 7.88
N LYS A 115 -0.01 14.62 9.17
CA LYS A 115 -1.38 14.46 9.65
C LYS A 115 -2.36 15.45 9.02
N ASP A 116 -1.92 16.67 8.79
CA ASP A 116 -2.74 17.70 8.14
C ASP A 116 -2.98 17.39 6.66
N ASP A 117 -1.98 16.84 5.95
CA ASP A 117 -2.12 16.36 4.58
C ASP A 117 -3.19 15.26 4.51
N LEU A 118 -3.12 14.27 5.42
CA LEU A 118 -4.12 13.19 5.51
C LEU A 118 -5.52 13.75 5.82
N GLN A 119 -5.63 14.71 6.73
CA GLN A 119 -6.91 15.33 7.05
C GLN A 119 -7.50 16.05 5.82
N TYR A 120 -6.67 16.78 5.09
CA TYR A 120 -7.07 17.45 3.86
C TYR A 120 -7.60 16.45 2.82
N LEU A 121 -6.81 15.41 2.52
CA LEU A 121 -7.17 14.38 1.52
C LEU A 121 -8.43 13.58 1.90
N GLY A 122 -8.70 13.42 3.20
CA GLY A 122 -9.92 12.78 3.69
C GLY A 122 -11.19 13.61 3.53
N ARG A 123 -11.06 14.96 3.50
CA ARG A 123 -12.19 15.91 3.42
C ARG A 123 -12.50 16.37 2.00
N HIS A 124 -11.52 16.34 1.09
CA HIS A 124 -11.68 16.81 -0.28
C HIS A 124 -11.87 15.65 -1.25
N SER A 125 -12.66 15.87 -2.30
CA SER A 125 -12.94 14.85 -3.32
C SER A 125 -12.04 15.02 -4.53
N GLY A 126 -11.52 13.92 -5.07
CA GLY A 126 -10.83 13.93 -6.37
C GLY A 126 -11.75 14.25 -7.56
N ARG A 127 -13.07 14.33 -7.35
CA ARG A 127 -14.01 14.85 -8.36
C ARG A 127 -13.83 16.33 -8.63
N ASP A 128 -13.37 17.06 -7.61
CA ASP A 128 -13.25 18.51 -7.65
C ASP A 128 -11.89 18.96 -8.21
N GLY A 129 -11.01 18.03 -8.55
CA GLY A 129 -9.69 18.28 -9.12
C GLY A 129 -8.57 17.51 -8.41
N ASN A 130 -7.33 17.84 -8.77
CA ASN A 130 -6.15 17.23 -8.18
C ASN A 130 -5.92 17.72 -6.74
N LYS A 131 -6.53 17.06 -5.79
CA LYS A 131 -6.39 17.40 -4.36
C LYS A 131 -5.00 17.12 -3.80
N LEU A 132 -4.24 16.18 -4.38
CA LEU A 132 -2.87 15.88 -3.95
C LEU A 132 -1.95 17.10 -4.11
N ALA A 133 -2.17 17.93 -5.14
CA ALA A 133 -1.39 19.14 -5.37
C ALA A 133 -1.48 20.21 -4.26
N ALA A 134 -2.46 20.08 -3.35
CA ALA A 134 -2.61 20.95 -2.18
C ALA A 134 -1.94 20.38 -0.91
N THR A 135 -1.16 19.34 -1.03
CA THR A 135 -0.46 18.65 0.08
C THR A 135 1.05 18.63 -0.18
N ASN A 136 1.81 18.18 0.82
CA ASN A 136 3.25 17.96 0.72
C ASN A 136 3.59 16.52 0.34
N LEU A 137 2.64 15.78 -0.24
CA LEU A 137 2.83 14.37 -0.63
C LEU A 137 3.08 14.26 -2.13
N HIS A 138 4.02 13.39 -2.50
CA HIS A 138 4.42 13.14 -3.89
C HIS A 138 4.13 11.69 -4.25
N ALA A 139 3.33 11.50 -5.30
CA ALA A 139 3.00 10.17 -5.80
C ALA A 139 4.20 9.55 -6.52
N GLU A 140 4.46 8.30 -6.21
CA GLU A 140 5.36 7.38 -6.91
C GLU A 140 4.59 6.10 -7.27
N PHE A 141 5.22 5.22 -8.06
CA PHE A 141 4.55 4.01 -8.55
C PHE A 141 5.44 2.79 -8.32
N SER A 142 4.84 1.70 -7.85
CA SER A 142 5.51 0.43 -7.67
C SER A 142 5.91 -0.21 -9.01
N GLU A 143 6.65 -1.32 -8.97
CA GLU A 143 6.97 -2.11 -10.17
C GLU A 143 5.70 -2.60 -10.92
N LEU A 144 4.58 -2.77 -10.20
CA LEU A 144 3.27 -3.12 -10.77
C LEU A 144 2.49 -1.89 -11.24
N GLY A 145 3.06 -0.68 -11.11
CA GLY A 145 2.45 0.58 -11.48
C GLY A 145 1.37 1.06 -10.50
N ASN A 146 1.34 0.54 -9.28
CA ASN A 146 0.37 0.96 -8.26
C ASN A 146 0.87 2.21 -7.52
N PRO A 147 0.01 3.22 -7.28
CA PRO A 147 0.42 4.47 -6.66
C PRO A 147 0.80 4.28 -5.18
N TYR A 148 1.86 4.95 -4.74
CA TYR A 148 2.23 5.13 -3.34
C TYR A 148 2.85 6.53 -3.15
N PHE A 149 3.32 6.89 -1.96
CA PHE A 149 3.79 8.26 -1.69
C PHE A 149 5.20 8.24 -1.09
N ALA A 150 6.07 9.10 -1.60
CA ALA A 150 7.48 9.17 -1.25
C ALA A 150 7.74 9.43 0.25
N GLU A 151 6.83 10.15 0.91
CA GLU A 151 6.90 10.53 2.32
C GLU A 151 6.44 9.40 3.27
N ALA A 152 5.85 8.32 2.72
CA ALA A 152 5.34 7.23 3.53
C ALA A 152 6.44 6.55 4.36
N SER A 153 6.15 6.28 5.63
CA SER A 153 6.98 5.47 6.52
C SER A 153 6.74 3.96 6.34
N VAL A 154 5.55 3.60 5.87
CA VAL A 154 5.17 2.24 5.48
C VAL A 154 4.29 2.29 4.24
N VAL A 155 4.56 1.37 3.31
CA VAL A 155 3.76 1.14 2.11
C VAL A 155 3.35 -0.33 2.10
N ILE A 156 2.06 -0.60 1.97
CA ILE A 156 1.47 -1.94 1.89
C ILE A 156 0.78 -2.05 0.54
N GLU A 157 1.25 -2.94 -0.33
CA GLU A 157 0.64 -3.21 -1.62
C GLU A 157 -0.20 -4.48 -1.54
N CYS A 158 -1.44 -4.39 -1.96
CA CYS A 158 -2.43 -5.44 -1.83
C CYS A 158 -3.03 -5.82 -3.18
N ARG A 159 -3.18 -7.13 -3.42
CA ARG A 159 -3.99 -7.67 -4.50
C ARG A 159 -5.40 -7.93 -3.98
N LYS A 160 -6.41 -7.33 -4.59
CA LYS A 160 -7.82 -7.55 -4.23
C LYS A 160 -8.19 -9.02 -4.48
N ILE A 161 -8.70 -9.69 -3.45
CA ILE A 161 -9.12 -11.10 -3.49
C ILE A 161 -10.60 -11.31 -3.16
N TYR A 162 -11.24 -10.29 -2.60
CA TYR A 162 -12.68 -10.29 -2.32
C TYR A 162 -13.20 -8.87 -2.20
N SER A 163 -14.44 -8.63 -2.62
CA SER A 163 -15.19 -7.42 -2.33
C SER A 163 -16.69 -7.72 -2.21
N ASN A 164 -17.37 -6.99 -1.33
CA ASN A 164 -18.81 -7.03 -1.18
C ASN A 164 -19.31 -5.80 -0.42
N ASP A 165 -20.52 -5.35 -0.69
CA ASP A 165 -21.15 -4.31 0.11
C ASP A 165 -21.64 -4.88 1.45
N PHE A 166 -21.59 -4.04 2.48
CA PHE A 166 -22.23 -4.43 3.74
C PHE A 166 -23.74 -4.54 3.57
N ASP A 167 -24.28 -5.64 4.05
CA ASP A 167 -25.71 -5.89 4.13
C ASP A 167 -26.27 -5.25 5.41
N SER A 168 -27.05 -4.18 5.27
CA SER A 168 -27.62 -3.47 6.41
C SER A 168 -28.54 -4.36 7.26
N ASP A 169 -29.19 -5.36 6.65
CA ASP A 169 -30.11 -6.26 7.37
C ASP A 169 -29.38 -7.24 8.30
N LYS A 170 -28.05 -7.35 8.14
CA LYS A 170 -27.19 -8.17 9.00
C LYS A 170 -26.46 -7.37 10.09
N MET A 171 -26.72 -6.07 10.17
CA MET A 171 -26.15 -5.23 11.22
C MET A 171 -26.78 -5.55 12.57
N THR A 172 -25.97 -5.61 13.62
CA THR A 172 -26.39 -5.91 15.00
C THR A 172 -25.62 -5.03 15.99
N GLY A 173 -25.91 -5.18 17.30
CA GLY A 173 -25.14 -4.52 18.34
C GLY A 173 -25.37 -3.01 18.46
N GLY A 174 -26.57 -2.53 18.08
CA GLY A 174 -26.92 -1.12 18.11
C GLY A 174 -26.48 -0.34 16.85
N LEU A 175 -26.07 -1.06 15.80
CA LEU A 175 -25.64 -0.48 14.53
C LEU A 175 -26.66 -0.69 13.39
N GLU A 176 -27.85 -1.23 13.71
CA GLU A 176 -28.88 -1.62 12.73
C GLU A 176 -29.30 -0.46 11.83
N ASP A 177 -29.38 0.75 12.40
CA ASP A 177 -29.74 1.96 11.65
C ASP A 177 -28.54 2.71 11.05
N PHE A 178 -27.30 2.22 11.22
CA PHE A 178 -26.10 2.98 10.88
C PHE A 178 -26.09 3.40 9.41
N TYR A 179 -26.31 2.46 8.50
CA TYR A 179 -26.31 2.75 7.07
C TYR A 179 -27.61 3.41 6.60
N VAL A 180 -28.74 3.11 7.24
CA VAL A 180 -30.02 3.79 6.96
C VAL A 180 -29.89 5.30 7.22
N LYS A 181 -29.33 5.69 8.36
CA LYS A 181 -29.11 7.09 8.73
C LYS A 181 -28.05 7.76 7.85
N ARG A 182 -27.06 6.99 7.39
CA ARG A 182 -25.98 7.49 6.54
C ARG A 182 -26.43 7.71 5.09
N GLY A 183 -27.36 6.89 4.58
CA GLY A 183 -27.83 6.93 3.20
C GLY A 183 -26.84 6.35 2.17
N SER A 184 -25.79 5.66 2.63
CA SER A 184 -24.80 4.96 1.81
C SER A 184 -24.21 3.79 2.57
N VAL A 185 -23.71 2.79 1.87
CA VAL A 185 -23.01 1.64 2.46
C VAL A 185 -21.52 1.72 2.18
N HIS A 186 -20.72 0.96 2.92
CA HIS A 186 -19.33 0.71 2.58
C HIS A 186 -19.23 -0.61 1.83
N THR A 187 -18.40 -0.63 0.79
CA THR A 187 -17.88 -1.86 0.22
C THR A 187 -16.67 -2.29 1.04
N VAL A 188 -16.66 -3.54 1.48
CA VAL A 188 -15.49 -4.18 2.06
C VAL A 188 -14.60 -4.71 0.94
N TYR A 189 -13.32 -4.41 0.99
CA TYR A 189 -12.31 -4.96 0.11
C TYR A 189 -11.29 -5.71 0.93
N VAL A 190 -11.09 -7.00 0.64
CA VAL A 190 -10.02 -7.81 1.21
C VAL A 190 -8.92 -7.92 0.18
N GLY A 191 -7.74 -7.46 0.54
CA GLY A 191 -6.53 -7.55 -0.29
C GLY A 191 -5.50 -8.48 0.32
N GLU A 192 -5.00 -9.45 -0.44
CA GLU A 192 -3.79 -10.19 -0.10
C GLU A 192 -2.60 -9.22 -0.10
N ILE A 193 -1.88 -9.13 1.00
CA ILE A 193 -0.68 -8.30 1.10
C ILE A 193 0.43 -8.97 0.29
N THR A 194 0.78 -8.37 -0.83
CA THR A 194 1.81 -8.89 -1.74
C THR A 194 3.18 -8.30 -1.47
N ASN A 195 3.24 -7.05 -1.05
CA ASN A 195 4.47 -6.37 -0.72
C ASN A 195 4.28 -5.42 0.47
N VAL A 196 5.34 -5.28 1.28
CA VAL A 196 5.43 -4.29 2.35
C VAL A 196 6.80 -3.66 2.33
N TRP A 197 6.85 -2.34 2.36
CA TRP A 197 8.07 -1.56 2.51
C TRP A 197 7.96 -0.65 3.73
N VAL A 198 9.03 -0.54 4.50
CA VAL A 198 9.15 0.36 5.65
C VAL A 198 10.37 1.25 5.48
N LYS A 199 10.23 2.51 5.86
CA LYS A 199 11.32 3.48 5.87
C LYS A 199 12.33 3.09 6.95
N GLN A 200 13.60 3.14 6.64
CA GLN A 200 14.70 2.89 7.58
C GLN A 200 15.11 4.17 8.31
#